data_2bb78134402ba249919cfd3ca68d008a
#
_entry.id   2bb78134402ba249919cfd3ca68d008a
#
_cell.length_a   1.000
_cell.length_b   1.000
_cell.length_c   1.000
_cell.angle_alpha   90.00
_cell.angle_beta   90.00
_cell.angle_gamma   90.00
#
_symmetry.space_group_name_H-M   'P 1'
#
loop_
_entity.id
_entity.type
_entity.pdbx_description
1 polymer ?
#
loop_
_entity_poly.entity_id
_entity_poly.type
_entity_poly.pdbx_seq_one_letter_code
_entity_poly.pdbx_strand_id
1 'polypeptide(L)'
;MTARDIAMPTLSSDLLIVPAEQQSSLTIRAKALAFADPRSRQLLEHLDALAPHSSPVVLTGEWGTGRELLARRLHERSGRTGLFSSLDCASLSRRHGAAELFGYVPRAYAGTSGSRVGWFGTAHEGSLYLDEIADLSRPLQEELVEVLSDGSILRLGSSQRTAVDVRLIAGSSIDLAPAVAAGHFDERLWQRLAPGQVAVPPLRERPADLLPLARHFLRLHAERLDRTPPELTTEDEAALIAYPWPGNIRELEQVLHTALLTASTSGLQLGKLLPLSLVPR
;
A
#
# COMPACT_ATOMS: atom_id res chain seq x y z
N MET A 1 3.63 14.28 26.31
CA MET A 1 3.80 13.00 25.61
C MET A 1 4.46 13.33 24.29
N THR A 2 5.75 13.07 24.21
CA THR A 2 6.58 13.35 23.05
C THR A 2 6.10 12.51 21.87
N ALA A 3 5.88 13.17 20.72
CA ALA A 3 5.66 12.50 19.44
C ALA A 3 6.84 11.51 19.25
N ARG A 4 6.54 10.21 19.22
CA ARG A 4 7.53 9.21 18.83
C ARG A 4 7.86 9.49 17.37
N ASP A 5 9.11 9.79 17.10
CA ASP A 5 9.66 9.79 15.74
C ASP A 5 9.32 8.44 15.10
N ILE A 6 8.32 8.45 14.23
CA ILE A 6 7.98 7.28 13.42
C ILE A 6 9.09 7.20 12.39
N ALA A 7 10.00 6.24 12.58
CA ALA A 7 11.10 6.02 11.65
C ALA A 7 10.53 5.78 10.23
N MET A 8 10.94 6.63 9.30
CA MET A 8 10.41 6.67 7.94
C MET A 8 11.13 5.67 7.03
N PRO A 9 10.49 5.09 6.01
CA PRO A 9 11.15 4.23 5.04
C PRO A 9 12.22 5.01 4.30
N THR A 10 13.46 4.55 4.36
CA THR A 10 14.60 5.19 3.72
C THR A 10 15.00 4.47 2.45
N LEU A 11 15.38 5.24 1.42
CA LEU A 11 16.00 4.69 0.22
C LEU A 11 17.47 4.41 0.55
N SER A 12 17.81 3.12 0.68
CA SER A 12 19.21 2.67 0.82
C SER A 12 19.63 2.04 -0.50
N SER A 13 20.48 2.72 -1.26
CA SER A 13 20.78 2.40 -2.67
C SER A 13 19.47 2.28 -3.50
N ASP A 14 19.18 1.11 -4.07
CA ASP A 14 18.02 0.87 -4.94
C ASP A 14 16.83 0.21 -4.20
N LEU A 15 16.81 0.28 -2.86
CA LEU A 15 15.76 -0.33 -2.04
C LEU A 15 15.02 0.70 -1.18
N LEU A 16 13.70 0.66 -1.23
CA LEU A 16 12.81 1.31 -0.28
C LEU A 16 12.31 0.25 0.72
N ILE A 17 12.59 0.45 2.00
CA ILE A 17 12.37 -0.55 3.04
C ILE A 17 11.47 0.02 4.13
N VAL A 18 10.49 -0.77 4.61
CA VAL A 18 9.74 -0.44 5.83
C VAL A 18 10.66 -0.61 7.03
N PRO A 19 10.80 0.39 7.90
CA PRO A 19 11.57 0.27 9.13
C PRO A 19 11.13 -0.93 9.97
N ALA A 20 12.08 -1.59 10.65
CA ALA A 20 11.82 -2.81 11.41
C ALA A 20 10.72 -2.65 12.48
N GLU A 21 10.62 -1.47 13.08
CA GLU A 21 9.60 -1.12 14.08
C GLU A 21 8.16 -1.12 13.54
N GLN A 22 8.00 -0.95 12.22
CA GLN A 22 6.70 -0.94 11.53
C GLN A 22 6.39 -2.29 10.86
N GLN A 23 7.32 -3.23 10.91
CA GLN A 23 7.16 -4.54 10.30
C GLN A 23 6.43 -5.48 11.25
N SER A 24 5.21 -5.89 10.90
CA SER A 24 4.47 -6.95 11.60
C SER A 24 4.54 -8.24 10.79
N SER A 25 4.67 -9.38 11.46
CA SER A 25 4.58 -10.71 10.81
C SER A 25 3.21 -10.98 10.19
N LEU A 26 2.18 -10.26 10.65
CA LEU A 26 0.80 -10.35 10.13
C LEU A 26 0.51 -9.37 9.00
N THR A 27 1.49 -8.54 8.61
CA THR A 27 1.28 -7.55 7.55
C THR A 27 1.15 -8.22 6.19
N ILE A 28 0.03 -7.99 5.56
CA ILE A 28 -0.33 -8.49 4.21
C ILE A 28 0.42 -7.75 3.09
N ARG A 29 1.09 -6.65 3.40
CA ARG A 29 1.66 -5.66 2.48
C ARG A 29 3.13 -5.92 2.22
N ALA A 30 3.61 -5.50 1.05
CA ALA A 30 5.04 -5.56 0.74
C ALA A 30 5.84 -4.73 1.75
N LYS A 31 6.98 -5.26 2.22
CA LYS A 31 7.84 -4.61 3.23
C LYS A 31 9.07 -3.93 2.64
N ALA A 32 9.33 -4.16 1.36
CA ALA A 32 10.41 -3.52 0.61
C ALA A 32 10.04 -3.36 -0.86
N LEU A 33 10.66 -2.38 -1.51
CA LEU A 33 10.64 -2.16 -2.95
C LEU A 33 12.07 -2.03 -3.46
N ALA A 34 12.33 -2.53 -4.65
CA ALA A 34 13.57 -2.31 -5.38
C ALA A 34 13.31 -1.43 -6.62
N PHE A 35 14.33 -0.69 -7.01
CA PHE A 35 14.30 0.21 -8.17
C PHE A 35 15.54 -0.03 -9.05
N ALA A 36 15.97 -1.28 -9.17
CA ALA A 36 17.03 -1.71 -10.06
C ALA A 36 16.57 -1.78 -11.52
N ASP A 37 15.27 -2.08 -11.73
CA ASP A 37 14.67 -2.12 -13.05
C ASP A 37 14.38 -0.70 -13.59
N PRO A 38 14.61 -0.44 -14.90
CA PRO A 38 14.30 0.84 -15.52
C PRO A 38 12.83 1.28 -15.33
N ARG A 39 11.87 0.35 -15.39
CA ARG A 39 10.44 0.65 -15.18
C ARG A 39 10.16 1.11 -13.75
N SER A 40 10.80 0.49 -12.78
CA SER A 40 10.67 0.88 -11.37
C SER A 40 11.29 2.24 -11.10
N ARG A 41 12.41 2.58 -11.76
CA ARG A 41 13.02 3.92 -11.68
C ARG A 41 12.14 4.99 -12.29
N GLN A 42 11.57 4.74 -13.48
CA GLN A 42 10.63 5.66 -14.12
C GLN A 42 9.38 5.89 -13.25
N LEU A 43 8.85 4.82 -12.63
CA LEU A 43 7.74 4.93 -11.68
C LEU A 43 8.12 5.84 -10.50
N LEU A 44 9.32 5.65 -9.93
CA LEU A 44 9.81 6.44 -8.81
C LEU A 44 9.95 7.91 -9.18
N GLU A 45 10.57 8.22 -10.33
CA GLU A 45 10.72 9.58 -10.87
C GLU A 45 9.36 10.26 -11.08
N HIS A 46 8.39 9.52 -11.64
CA HIS A 46 7.04 10.03 -11.82
C HIS A 46 6.36 10.35 -10.49
N LEU A 47 6.46 9.47 -9.50
CA LEU A 47 5.92 9.71 -8.15
C LEU A 47 6.59 10.89 -7.46
N ASP A 48 7.91 11.01 -7.55
CA ASP A 48 8.65 12.13 -6.98
C ASP A 48 8.26 13.46 -7.64
N ALA A 49 7.95 13.47 -8.95
CA ALA A 49 7.41 14.64 -9.63
C ALA A 49 5.97 14.99 -9.18
N LEU A 50 5.14 14.00 -8.85
CA LEU A 50 3.79 14.24 -8.33
C LEU A 50 3.78 14.65 -6.84
N ALA A 51 4.85 14.39 -6.12
CA ALA A 51 4.89 14.57 -4.67
C ALA A 51 4.58 16.00 -4.20
N PRO A 52 5.10 17.08 -4.82
CA PRO A 52 4.83 18.47 -4.39
C PRO A 52 3.37 18.91 -4.61
N HIS A 53 2.60 18.19 -5.44
CA HIS A 53 1.23 18.56 -5.77
C HIS A 53 0.25 18.05 -4.71
N SER A 54 -0.80 18.81 -4.43
CA SER A 54 -1.86 18.42 -3.49
C SER A 54 -2.94 17.52 -4.12
N SER A 55 -2.92 17.36 -5.45
CA SER A 55 -3.90 16.56 -6.17
C SER A 55 -3.96 15.11 -5.68
N PRO A 56 -5.15 14.47 -5.69
CA PRO A 56 -5.27 13.05 -5.40
C PRO A 56 -4.43 12.21 -6.36
N VAL A 57 -3.93 11.07 -5.87
CA VAL A 57 -3.17 10.09 -6.67
C VAL A 57 -3.83 8.72 -6.52
N VAL A 58 -3.93 7.96 -7.62
CA VAL A 58 -4.38 6.57 -7.63
C VAL A 58 -3.25 5.66 -8.07
N LEU A 59 -2.86 4.75 -7.21
CA LEU A 59 -1.89 3.69 -7.49
C LEU A 59 -2.63 2.44 -7.93
N THR A 60 -2.60 2.12 -9.21
CA THR A 60 -3.24 0.91 -9.75
C THR A 60 -2.22 -0.19 -9.97
N GLY A 61 -2.52 -1.41 -9.59
CA GLY A 61 -1.64 -2.56 -9.79
C GLY A 61 -2.02 -3.75 -8.94
N GLU A 62 -1.52 -4.92 -9.28
CA GLU A 62 -1.83 -6.18 -8.61
C GLU A 62 -1.53 -6.15 -7.10
N TRP A 63 -2.16 -7.07 -6.38
CA TRP A 63 -1.86 -7.30 -4.97
C TRP A 63 -0.37 -7.61 -4.75
N GLY A 64 0.19 -7.07 -3.67
CA GLY A 64 1.58 -7.34 -3.30
C GLY A 64 2.64 -6.59 -4.10
N THR A 65 2.27 -5.66 -4.99
CA THR A 65 3.21 -4.84 -5.78
C THR A 65 3.91 -3.74 -5.00
N GLY A 66 3.40 -3.40 -3.80
CA GLY A 66 4.01 -2.39 -2.91
C GLY A 66 3.38 -1.00 -2.97
N ARG A 67 2.12 -0.89 -3.39
CA ARG A 67 1.38 0.38 -3.50
C ARG A 67 1.45 1.24 -2.25
N GLU A 68 1.29 0.65 -1.05
CA GLU A 68 1.36 1.42 0.20
C GLU A 68 2.73 2.04 0.44
N LEU A 69 3.84 1.35 0.11
CA LEU A 69 5.18 1.91 0.24
C LEU A 69 5.39 3.11 -0.69
N LEU A 70 4.85 3.01 -1.90
CA LEU A 70 4.86 4.13 -2.86
C LEU A 70 4.02 5.30 -2.38
N ALA A 71 2.84 5.03 -1.78
CA ALA A 71 1.99 6.06 -1.18
C ALA A 71 2.70 6.75 0.01
N ARG A 72 3.39 5.99 0.83
CA ARG A 72 4.17 6.50 1.96
C ARG A 72 5.32 7.39 1.48
N ARG A 73 6.06 6.95 0.45
CA ARG A 73 7.09 7.77 -0.18
C ARG A 73 6.53 9.05 -0.78
N LEU A 74 5.38 8.97 -1.45
CA LEU A 74 4.70 10.16 -2.00
C LEU A 74 4.38 11.18 -0.91
N HIS A 75 3.92 10.73 0.27
CA HIS A 75 3.71 11.58 1.43
C HIS A 75 5.02 12.20 1.93
N GLU A 76 6.07 11.42 2.11
CA GLU A 76 7.39 11.90 2.58
C GLU A 76 7.97 12.97 1.68
N ARG A 77 7.82 12.80 0.36
CA ARG A 77 8.32 13.75 -0.62
C ARG A 77 7.41 14.95 -0.84
N SER A 78 6.19 14.94 -0.30
CA SER A 78 5.21 16.02 -0.47
C SER A 78 5.50 17.26 0.37
N GLY A 79 6.33 17.16 1.40
CA GLY A 79 6.56 18.24 2.37
C GLY A 79 5.40 18.48 3.34
N ARG A 80 4.36 17.63 3.34
CA ARG A 80 3.24 17.73 4.28
C ARG A 80 3.69 17.35 5.70
N THR A 81 3.23 18.11 6.71
CA THR A 81 3.68 17.97 8.09
C THR A 81 2.79 17.08 8.95
N GLY A 82 1.56 16.82 8.49
CA GLY A 82 0.62 15.93 9.18
C GLY A 82 0.98 14.45 8.99
N LEU A 83 0.18 13.56 9.57
CA LEU A 83 0.44 12.13 9.56
C LEU A 83 0.15 11.48 8.20
N PHE A 84 0.92 10.44 7.88
CA PHE A 84 0.52 9.45 6.89
C PHE A 84 -0.38 8.41 7.58
N SER A 85 -1.64 8.37 7.18
CA SER A 85 -2.61 7.38 7.66
C SER A 85 -2.94 6.40 6.54
N SER A 86 -2.98 5.11 6.83
CA SER A 86 -3.27 4.04 5.88
C SER A 86 -4.45 3.21 6.35
N LEU A 87 -5.42 3.01 5.47
CA LEU A 87 -6.65 2.26 5.72
C LEU A 87 -6.92 1.31 4.55
N ASP A 88 -7.21 0.06 4.86
CA ASP A 88 -7.76 -0.90 3.91
C ASP A 88 -9.29 -0.77 3.88
N CYS A 89 -9.85 -0.38 2.73
CA CYS A 89 -11.27 -0.12 2.57
C CYS A 89 -12.13 -1.38 2.80
N ALA A 90 -11.60 -2.58 2.51
CA ALA A 90 -12.28 -3.84 2.79
C ALA A 90 -12.47 -4.08 4.31
N SER A 91 -11.62 -3.47 5.15
CA SER A 91 -11.72 -3.58 6.61
C SER A 91 -12.80 -2.70 7.22
N LEU A 92 -13.34 -1.73 6.47
CA LEU A 92 -14.39 -0.84 6.97
C LEU A 92 -15.68 -1.58 7.23
N SER A 93 -16.23 -1.35 8.41
CA SER A 93 -17.52 -1.89 8.77
C SER A 93 -18.62 -1.36 7.83
N ARG A 94 -19.43 -2.25 7.26
CA ARG A 94 -20.59 -1.84 6.43
C ARG A 94 -21.56 -0.92 7.16
N ARG A 95 -21.65 -1.04 8.49
CA ARG A 95 -22.57 -0.27 9.33
C ARG A 95 -21.96 1.02 9.86
N HIS A 96 -20.66 1.02 10.16
CA HIS A 96 -19.98 2.12 10.84
C HIS A 96 -18.86 2.76 9.99
N GLY A 97 -18.69 2.35 8.74
CA GLY A 97 -17.61 2.85 7.88
C GLY A 97 -17.58 4.38 7.74
N ALA A 98 -18.76 5.03 7.66
CA ALA A 98 -18.82 6.49 7.65
C ALA A 98 -18.30 7.10 8.96
N ALA A 99 -18.67 6.53 10.12
CA ALA A 99 -18.18 6.96 11.42
C ALA A 99 -16.67 6.73 11.58
N GLU A 100 -16.15 5.65 11.01
CA GLU A 100 -14.73 5.34 11.01
C GLU A 100 -13.94 6.30 10.11
N LEU A 101 -14.45 6.57 8.92
CA LEU A 101 -13.77 7.38 7.91
C LEU A 101 -13.87 8.88 8.21
N PHE A 102 -15.07 9.38 8.48
CA PHE A 102 -15.35 10.82 8.66
C PHE A 102 -15.51 11.26 10.12
N GLY A 103 -15.63 10.30 11.04
CA GLY A 103 -15.83 10.59 12.46
C GLY A 103 -17.29 10.78 12.86
N TYR A 104 -17.51 11.00 14.15
CA TYR A 104 -18.83 11.22 14.72
C TYR A 104 -18.80 12.17 15.93
N VAL A 105 -19.95 12.79 16.23
CA VAL A 105 -20.16 13.61 17.43
C VAL A 105 -20.87 12.78 18.51
N PRO A 106 -20.89 13.24 19.78
CA PRO A 106 -21.60 12.53 20.84
C PRO A 106 -23.07 12.30 20.48
N ARG A 107 -23.58 11.11 20.80
CA ARG A 107 -24.97 10.68 20.50
C ARG A 107 -25.31 10.53 19.00
N ALA A 108 -24.31 10.42 18.14
CA ALA A 108 -24.54 10.18 16.70
C ALA A 108 -25.32 8.89 16.41
N TYR A 109 -25.16 7.87 17.26
CA TYR A 109 -25.97 6.63 17.24
C TYR A 109 -26.00 6.01 18.65
N ALA A 110 -26.90 5.02 18.84
CA ALA A 110 -27.07 4.37 20.14
C ALA A 110 -25.77 3.82 20.70
N GLY A 111 -25.46 4.19 21.95
CA GLY A 111 -24.23 3.76 22.66
C GLY A 111 -23.00 4.67 22.49
N THR A 112 -23.10 5.75 21.69
CA THR A 112 -22.00 6.71 21.56
C THR A 112 -22.11 7.86 22.58
N SER A 113 -21.24 7.85 23.60
CA SER A 113 -21.14 8.95 24.58
C SER A 113 -20.04 9.96 24.25
N GLY A 114 -19.05 9.57 23.45
CA GLY A 114 -17.92 10.38 23.04
C GLY A 114 -17.99 10.86 21.58
N SER A 115 -16.94 11.54 21.13
CA SER A 115 -16.70 11.91 19.72
C SER A 115 -15.47 11.24 19.18
N ARG A 116 -15.41 11.06 17.86
CA ARG A 116 -14.23 10.57 17.13
C ARG A 116 -13.98 11.41 15.89
N VAL A 117 -12.72 11.72 15.62
CA VAL A 117 -12.35 12.56 14.48
C VAL A 117 -12.34 11.82 13.14
N GLY A 118 -12.34 10.47 13.15
CA GLY A 118 -12.23 9.64 11.96
C GLY A 118 -10.85 9.67 11.30
N TRP A 119 -10.70 8.88 10.24
CA TRP A 119 -9.43 8.80 9.51
C TRP A 119 -9.06 10.12 8.83
N PHE A 120 -10.03 10.84 8.24
CA PHE A 120 -9.79 12.16 7.66
C PHE A 120 -9.31 13.17 8.69
N GLY A 121 -9.93 13.19 9.88
CA GLY A 121 -9.48 14.10 10.94
C GLY A 121 -8.09 13.73 11.49
N THR A 122 -7.76 12.43 11.53
CA THR A 122 -6.44 11.96 11.96
C THR A 122 -5.34 12.32 10.95
N ALA A 123 -5.66 12.32 9.65
CA ALA A 123 -4.75 12.64 8.56
C ALA A 123 -4.69 14.14 8.21
N HIS A 124 -5.29 15.01 9.04
CA HIS A 124 -5.29 16.46 8.78
C HIS A 124 -3.86 17.00 8.62
N GLU A 125 -3.66 17.90 7.63
CA GLU A 125 -2.36 18.42 7.17
C GLU A 125 -1.39 17.34 6.64
N GLY A 126 -1.85 16.09 6.56
CA GLY A 126 -1.09 14.94 6.12
C GLY A 126 -1.65 14.29 4.87
N SER A 127 -1.52 12.97 4.79
CA SER A 127 -2.04 12.15 3.68
C SER A 127 -2.79 10.95 4.20
N LEU A 128 -3.92 10.65 3.56
CA LEU A 128 -4.72 9.44 3.80
C LEU A 128 -4.57 8.50 2.61
N TYR A 129 -4.03 7.32 2.84
CA TYR A 129 -3.98 6.24 1.88
C TYR A 129 -5.17 5.30 2.09
N LEU A 130 -6.02 5.18 1.07
CA LEU A 130 -7.15 4.26 1.01
C LEU A 130 -6.79 3.11 0.07
N ASP A 131 -6.42 1.95 0.64
CA ASP A 131 -6.15 0.75 -0.15
C ASP A 131 -7.47 0.10 -0.57
N GLU A 132 -7.51 -0.47 -1.79
CA GLU A 132 -8.70 -1.05 -2.42
C GLU A 132 -9.91 -0.10 -2.37
N ILE A 133 -9.75 1.09 -2.92
CA ILE A 133 -10.78 2.14 -2.92
C ILE A 133 -12.09 1.67 -3.59
N ALA A 134 -12.02 0.69 -4.49
CA ALA A 134 -13.18 0.08 -5.14
C ALA A 134 -14.09 -0.66 -4.15
N ASP A 135 -13.59 -1.08 -2.98
CA ASP A 135 -14.36 -1.78 -1.96
C ASP A 135 -15.21 -0.83 -1.10
N LEU A 136 -15.05 0.49 -1.26
CA LEU A 136 -15.92 1.46 -0.60
C LEU A 136 -17.37 1.29 -1.06
N SER A 137 -18.29 1.28 -0.11
CA SER A 137 -19.72 1.32 -0.42
C SER A 137 -20.09 2.61 -1.15
N ARG A 138 -21.12 2.57 -1.98
CA ARG A 138 -21.59 3.71 -2.77
C ARG A 138 -21.77 5.00 -1.95
N PRO A 139 -22.42 4.98 -0.77
CA PRO A 139 -22.53 6.19 0.05
C PRO A 139 -21.20 6.77 0.50
N LEU A 140 -20.18 5.93 0.78
CA LEU A 140 -18.85 6.40 1.15
C LEU A 140 -18.11 7.00 -0.04
N GLN A 141 -18.29 6.45 -1.24
CA GLN A 141 -17.75 7.04 -2.47
C GLN A 141 -18.34 8.43 -2.74
N GLU A 142 -19.65 8.59 -2.56
CA GLU A 142 -20.37 9.86 -2.72
C GLU A 142 -19.91 10.91 -1.71
N GLU A 143 -19.80 10.57 -0.43
CA GLU A 143 -19.28 11.51 0.57
C GLU A 143 -17.80 11.87 0.29
N LEU A 144 -17.01 10.93 -0.24
CA LEU A 144 -15.63 11.20 -0.61
C LEU A 144 -15.52 12.22 -1.76
N VAL A 145 -16.47 12.21 -2.71
CA VAL A 145 -16.58 13.26 -3.75
C VAL A 145 -16.76 14.63 -3.11
N GLU A 146 -17.66 14.75 -2.13
CA GLU A 146 -17.90 16.01 -1.43
C GLU A 146 -16.66 16.48 -0.67
N VAL A 147 -15.97 15.56 0.02
CA VAL A 147 -14.72 15.90 0.72
C VAL A 147 -13.64 16.41 -0.24
N LEU A 148 -13.47 15.78 -1.39
CA LEU A 148 -12.51 16.19 -2.40
C LEU A 148 -12.91 17.50 -3.11
N SER A 149 -14.20 17.86 -3.08
CA SER A 149 -14.70 19.11 -3.66
C SER A 149 -14.54 20.28 -2.73
N ASP A 150 -14.94 20.11 -1.47
CA ASP A 150 -15.13 21.20 -0.52
C ASP A 150 -14.00 21.31 0.50
N GLY A 151 -13.10 20.30 0.58
CA GLY A 151 -12.07 20.24 1.62
C GLY A 151 -12.67 20.14 3.03
N SER A 152 -13.85 19.51 3.18
CA SER A 152 -14.53 19.42 4.46
C SER A 152 -15.26 18.09 4.62
N ILE A 153 -15.36 17.61 5.86
CA ILE A 153 -16.07 16.38 6.23
C ILE A 153 -17.35 16.69 6.99
N LEU A 154 -18.37 15.86 6.82
CA LEU A 154 -19.56 15.86 7.66
C LEU A 154 -19.47 14.71 8.66
N ARG A 155 -19.23 15.03 9.94
CA ARG A 155 -19.19 13.99 10.99
C ARG A 155 -20.59 13.44 11.23
N LEU A 156 -20.68 12.15 11.44
CA LEU A 156 -21.95 11.49 11.72
C LEU A 156 -22.63 12.13 12.95
N GLY A 157 -23.90 12.50 12.82
CA GLY A 157 -24.67 13.21 13.86
C GLY A 157 -24.44 14.72 13.94
N SER A 158 -23.59 15.29 13.09
CA SER A 158 -23.39 16.75 12.98
C SER A 158 -24.16 17.31 11.81
N SER A 159 -24.64 18.56 11.97
CA SER A 159 -25.18 19.37 10.87
C SER A 159 -24.15 20.34 10.29
N GLN A 160 -22.95 20.40 10.87
CA GLN A 160 -21.88 21.31 10.46
C GLN A 160 -20.73 20.53 9.84
N ARG A 161 -20.26 20.95 8.67
CA ARG A 161 -19.05 20.45 8.04
C ARG A 161 -17.82 20.98 8.77
N THR A 162 -16.79 20.18 8.84
CA THR A 162 -15.49 20.53 9.47
C THR A 162 -14.43 20.55 8.36
N ALA A 163 -13.73 21.65 8.21
CA ALA A 163 -12.64 21.75 7.22
C ALA A 163 -11.51 20.76 7.54
N VAL A 164 -10.99 20.11 6.52
CA VAL A 164 -9.85 19.21 6.59
C VAL A 164 -8.93 19.46 5.39
N ASP A 165 -7.63 19.48 5.65
CA ASP A 165 -6.61 19.52 4.62
C ASP A 165 -5.93 18.15 4.57
N VAL A 166 -6.41 17.26 3.71
CA VAL A 166 -5.91 15.89 3.58
C VAL A 166 -5.62 15.60 2.12
N ARG A 167 -4.40 15.18 1.82
CA ARG A 167 -4.09 14.63 0.52
C ARG A 167 -4.57 13.18 0.43
N LEU A 168 -5.47 12.90 -0.50
CA LEU A 168 -5.93 11.55 -0.76
C LEU A 168 -4.94 10.82 -1.68
N ILE A 169 -4.53 9.62 -1.27
CA ILE A 169 -3.81 8.65 -2.10
C ILE A 169 -4.66 7.37 -2.08
N ALA A 170 -5.05 6.87 -3.24
CA ALA A 170 -5.87 5.67 -3.37
C ALA A 170 -5.05 4.51 -3.94
N GLY A 171 -5.33 3.29 -3.50
CA GLY A 171 -4.85 2.04 -4.09
C GLY A 171 -5.99 1.27 -4.73
N SER A 172 -5.75 0.61 -5.86
CA SER A 172 -6.70 -0.30 -6.48
C SER A 172 -5.99 -1.46 -7.16
N SER A 173 -6.44 -2.68 -6.92
CA SER A 173 -5.98 -3.88 -7.64
C SER A 173 -6.69 -4.10 -8.97
N ILE A 174 -7.77 -3.38 -9.20
CA ILE A 174 -8.55 -3.42 -10.44
C ILE A 174 -8.44 -2.09 -11.19
N ASP A 175 -8.69 -2.12 -12.50
CA ASP A 175 -8.92 -0.91 -13.26
C ASP A 175 -10.29 -0.31 -12.87
N LEU A 176 -10.29 0.97 -12.48
CA LEU A 176 -11.49 1.66 -12.03
C LEU A 176 -12.39 2.11 -13.19
N ALA A 177 -11.85 2.31 -14.39
CA ALA A 177 -12.63 2.77 -15.54
C ALA A 177 -13.72 1.74 -15.96
N PRO A 178 -13.43 0.43 -16.09
CA PRO A 178 -14.47 -0.59 -16.26
C PRO A 178 -15.46 -0.68 -15.11
N ALA A 179 -15.00 -0.47 -13.86
CA ALA A 179 -15.88 -0.48 -12.69
C ALA A 179 -16.89 0.68 -12.72
N VAL A 180 -16.49 1.85 -13.22
CA VAL A 180 -17.38 2.99 -13.48
C VAL A 180 -18.42 2.62 -14.54
N ALA A 181 -17.98 2.08 -15.67
CA ALA A 181 -18.88 1.67 -16.77
C ALA A 181 -19.92 0.61 -16.33
N ALA A 182 -19.56 -0.26 -15.38
CA ALA A 182 -20.43 -1.25 -14.77
C ALA A 182 -21.31 -0.69 -13.64
N GLY A 183 -21.18 0.58 -13.25
CA GLY A 183 -21.91 1.21 -12.15
C GLY A 183 -21.45 0.82 -10.74
N HIS A 184 -20.32 0.12 -10.63
CA HIS A 184 -19.75 -0.33 -9.36
C HIS A 184 -18.90 0.75 -8.68
N PHE A 185 -18.42 1.75 -9.43
CA PHE A 185 -17.64 2.87 -8.90
C PHE A 185 -18.28 4.20 -9.31
N ASP A 186 -18.19 5.21 -8.45
CA ASP A 186 -18.78 6.53 -8.71
C ASP A 186 -18.02 7.27 -9.80
N GLU A 187 -18.71 7.70 -10.85
CA GLU A 187 -18.10 8.41 -11.97
C GLU A 187 -17.50 9.75 -11.54
N ARG A 188 -18.13 10.49 -10.66
CA ARG A 188 -17.64 11.80 -10.17
C ARG A 188 -16.36 11.60 -9.35
N LEU A 189 -16.30 10.52 -8.53
CA LEU A 189 -15.10 10.17 -7.80
C LEU A 189 -13.98 9.82 -8.77
N TRP A 190 -14.26 8.99 -9.77
CA TRP A 190 -13.30 8.64 -10.79
C TRP A 190 -12.75 9.87 -11.55
N GLN A 191 -13.61 10.80 -11.96
CA GLN A 191 -13.18 12.04 -12.63
C GLN A 191 -12.20 12.87 -11.79
N ARG A 192 -12.31 12.80 -10.45
CA ARG A 192 -11.37 13.46 -9.53
C ARG A 192 -10.03 12.74 -9.39
N LEU A 193 -10.05 11.41 -9.52
CA LEU A 193 -8.92 10.52 -9.29
C LEU A 193 -8.11 10.26 -10.57
N ALA A 194 -8.78 10.13 -11.71
CA ALA A 194 -8.18 9.73 -12.98
C ALA A 194 -6.96 10.56 -13.43
N PRO A 195 -6.91 11.90 -13.23
CA PRO A 195 -5.74 12.68 -13.61
C PRO A 195 -4.45 12.31 -12.86
N GLY A 196 -4.59 11.73 -11.66
CA GLY A 196 -3.47 11.27 -10.81
C GLY A 196 -3.23 9.76 -10.87
N GLN A 197 -3.69 9.08 -11.92
CA GLN A 197 -3.49 7.62 -12.02
C GLN A 197 -2.04 7.28 -12.35
N VAL A 198 -1.49 6.34 -11.58
CA VAL A 198 -0.14 5.79 -11.72
C VAL A 198 -0.21 4.28 -11.68
N ALA A 199 0.21 3.63 -12.76
CA ALA A 199 0.28 2.17 -12.83
C ALA A 199 1.53 1.64 -12.14
N VAL A 200 1.36 0.67 -11.25
CA VAL A 200 2.45 -0.02 -10.56
C VAL A 200 2.67 -1.38 -11.23
N PRO A 201 3.79 -1.59 -11.93
CA PRO A 201 4.01 -2.82 -12.67
C PRO A 201 4.12 -4.02 -11.72
N PRO A 202 3.60 -5.20 -12.11
CA PRO A 202 3.81 -6.44 -11.37
C PRO A 202 5.29 -6.86 -11.40
N LEU A 203 5.69 -7.69 -10.44
CA LEU A 203 7.10 -8.08 -10.26
C LEU A 203 7.69 -8.75 -11.52
N ARG A 204 6.92 -9.56 -12.24
CA ARG A 204 7.33 -10.21 -13.49
C ARG A 204 7.68 -9.24 -14.63
N GLU A 205 7.20 -8.00 -14.56
CA GLU A 205 7.49 -6.95 -15.55
C GLU A 205 8.70 -6.09 -15.18
N ARG A 206 9.26 -6.31 -13.99
CA ARG A 206 10.47 -5.63 -13.48
C ARG A 206 11.49 -6.62 -12.94
N PRO A 207 11.99 -7.51 -13.81
CA PRO A 207 12.84 -8.65 -13.40
C PRO A 207 14.14 -8.24 -12.73
N ALA A 208 14.69 -7.07 -13.04
CA ALA A 208 15.90 -6.59 -12.39
C ALA A 208 15.72 -6.27 -10.89
N ASP A 209 14.48 -6.06 -10.42
CA ASP A 209 14.18 -5.84 -9.00
C ASP A 209 14.16 -7.14 -8.20
N LEU A 210 13.96 -8.29 -8.85
CA LEU A 210 13.68 -9.57 -8.20
C LEU A 210 14.82 -10.03 -7.28
N LEU A 211 16.04 -10.12 -7.80
CA LEU A 211 17.18 -10.62 -7.02
C LEU A 211 17.60 -9.65 -5.89
N PRO A 212 17.64 -8.32 -6.09
CA PRO A 212 17.82 -7.38 -4.97
C PRO A 212 16.80 -7.56 -3.84
N LEU A 213 15.51 -7.73 -4.17
CA LEU A 213 14.46 -8.01 -3.18
C LEU A 213 14.68 -9.35 -2.49
N ALA A 214 14.98 -10.41 -3.25
CA ALA A 214 15.22 -11.73 -2.69
C ALA A 214 16.37 -11.73 -1.68
N ARG A 215 17.50 -11.14 -2.03
CA ARG A 215 18.68 -11.01 -1.14
C ARG A 215 18.35 -10.17 0.10
N HIS A 216 17.56 -9.10 -0.06
CA HIS A 216 17.10 -8.29 1.06
C HIS A 216 16.25 -9.10 2.05
N PHE A 217 15.22 -9.82 1.57
CA PHE A 217 14.34 -10.61 2.43
C PHE A 217 15.07 -11.77 3.11
N LEU A 218 15.97 -12.45 2.41
CA LEU A 218 16.80 -13.50 3.00
C LEU A 218 17.62 -12.96 4.16
N ARG A 219 18.27 -11.80 3.98
CA ARG A 219 19.04 -11.14 5.04
C ARG A 219 18.14 -10.77 6.22
N LEU A 220 17.03 -10.07 5.94
CA LEU A 220 16.08 -9.63 6.96
C LEU A 220 15.54 -10.77 7.82
N HIS A 221 15.14 -11.88 7.20
CA HIS A 221 14.60 -13.03 7.91
C HIS A 221 15.68 -13.87 8.61
N ALA A 222 16.87 -13.97 8.03
CA ALA A 222 17.99 -14.65 8.67
C ALA A 222 18.43 -13.93 9.95
N GLU A 223 18.54 -12.59 9.93
CA GLU A 223 18.82 -11.76 11.10
C GLU A 223 17.79 -11.99 12.23
N ARG A 224 16.50 -12.07 11.88
CA ARG A 224 15.42 -12.35 12.86
C ARG A 224 15.48 -13.74 13.46
N LEU A 225 16.05 -14.69 12.75
CA LEU A 225 16.23 -16.08 13.21
C LEU A 225 17.60 -16.32 13.86
N ASP A 226 18.41 -15.26 14.04
CA ASP A 226 19.78 -15.34 14.52
C ASP A 226 20.63 -16.33 13.71
N ARG A 227 20.49 -16.26 12.36
CA ARG A 227 21.18 -17.11 11.39
C ARG A 227 22.00 -16.28 10.41
N THR A 228 23.06 -16.86 9.88
CA THR A 228 23.77 -16.26 8.74
C THR A 228 22.87 -16.31 7.51
N PRO A 229 22.69 -15.18 6.77
CA PRO A 229 21.95 -15.18 5.53
C PRO A 229 22.58 -16.14 4.52
N PRO A 230 21.81 -17.08 3.96
CA PRO A 230 22.32 -17.96 2.91
C PRO A 230 22.51 -17.18 1.60
N GLU A 231 23.52 -17.56 0.83
CA GLU A 231 23.66 -17.09 -0.53
C GLU A 231 22.71 -17.85 -1.46
N LEU A 232 22.19 -17.14 -2.46
CA LEU A 232 21.41 -17.76 -3.54
C LEU A 232 22.36 -18.50 -4.47
N THR A 233 22.08 -19.76 -4.71
CA THR A 233 22.79 -20.54 -5.74
C THR A 233 22.33 -20.13 -7.14
N THR A 234 23.09 -20.46 -8.18
CA THR A 234 22.67 -20.23 -9.57
C THR A 234 21.34 -20.93 -9.88
N GLU A 235 21.09 -22.11 -9.28
CA GLU A 235 19.84 -22.85 -9.42
C GLU A 235 18.69 -22.11 -8.73
N ASP A 236 18.90 -21.56 -7.53
CA ASP A 236 17.90 -20.76 -6.82
C ASP A 236 17.55 -19.49 -7.60
N GLU A 237 18.54 -18.79 -8.14
CA GLU A 237 18.33 -17.58 -8.96
C GLU A 237 17.54 -17.91 -10.23
N ALA A 238 17.86 -19.01 -10.90
CA ALA A 238 17.14 -19.46 -12.09
C ALA A 238 15.69 -19.81 -11.76
N ALA A 239 15.44 -20.48 -10.63
CA ALA A 239 14.08 -20.81 -10.18
C ALA A 239 13.28 -19.56 -9.86
N LEU A 240 13.88 -18.57 -9.18
CA LEU A 240 13.23 -17.28 -8.88
C LEU A 240 12.85 -16.53 -10.17
N ILE A 241 13.73 -16.48 -11.16
CA ILE A 241 13.52 -15.76 -12.42
C ILE A 241 12.44 -16.44 -13.28
N ALA A 242 12.39 -17.77 -13.25
CA ALA A 242 11.42 -18.54 -14.05
C ALA A 242 9.99 -18.47 -13.53
N TYR A 243 9.78 -18.11 -12.25
CA TYR A 243 8.46 -18.08 -11.64
C TYR A 243 7.74 -16.74 -11.87
N PRO A 244 6.44 -16.71 -12.23
CA PRO A 244 5.75 -15.49 -12.63
C PRO A 244 5.29 -14.59 -11.48
N TRP A 245 5.41 -14.99 -10.23
CA TRP A 245 5.08 -14.23 -9.03
C TRP A 245 3.67 -13.61 -9.02
N PRO A 246 2.60 -14.40 -9.08
CA PRO A 246 1.23 -13.87 -9.09
C PRO A 246 0.89 -13.06 -7.83
N GLY A 247 1.47 -13.38 -6.68
CA GLY A 247 1.36 -12.60 -5.45
C GLY A 247 2.44 -11.53 -5.28
N ASN A 248 3.24 -11.28 -6.34
CA ASN A 248 4.25 -10.23 -6.41
C ASN A 248 5.28 -10.29 -5.25
N ILE A 249 5.68 -9.14 -4.72
CA ILE A 249 6.70 -9.01 -3.67
C ILE A 249 6.26 -9.72 -2.38
N ARG A 250 4.97 -9.70 -2.09
CA ARG A 250 4.44 -10.37 -0.90
C ARG A 250 4.63 -11.88 -0.95
N GLU A 251 4.34 -12.48 -2.10
CA GLU A 251 4.57 -13.92 -2.32
C GLU A 251 6.06 -14.25 -2.27
N LEU A 252 6.89 -13.43 -2.91
CA LEU A 252 8.35 -13.56 -2.86
C LEU A 252 8.85 -13.59 -1.41
N GLU A 253 8.43 -12.65 -0.58
CA GLU A 253 8.80 -12.59 0.84
C GLU A 253 8.38 -13.87 1.58
N GLN A 254 7.14 -14.34 1.39
CA GLN A 254 6.62 -15.54 2.05
C GLN A 254 7.38 -16.80 1.65
N VAL A 255 7.66 -16.96 0.36
CA VAL A 255 8.41 -18.12 -0.17
C VAL A 255 9.82 -18.13 0.42
N LEU A 256 10.50 -17.00 0.45
CA LEU A 256 11.87 -16.90 0.99
C LEU A 256 11.91 -17.13 2.50
N HIS A 257 10.92 -16.63 3.24
CA HIS A 257 10.78 -16.91 4.67
C HIS A 257 10.59 -18.40 4.93
N THR A 258 9.69 -19.05 4.17
CA THR A 258 9.45 -20.50 4.27
C THR A 258 10.71 -21.28 3.90
N ALA A 259 11.42 -20.87 2.85
CA ALA A 259 12.69 -21.49 2.44
C ALA A 259 13.73 -21.45 3.56
N LEU A 260 13.88 -20.32 4.25
CA LEU A 260 14.78 -20.18 5.40
C LEU A 260 14.41 -21.08 6.58
N LEU A 261 13.11 -21.21 6.88
CA LEU A 261 12.62 -22.06 7.96
C LEU A 261 12.85 -23.55 7.68
N THR A 262 12.74 -23.96 6.41
CA THR A 262 12.88 -25.36 5.95
C THR A 262 14.28 -25.69 5.43
N ALA A 263 15.18 -24.68 5.37
CA ALA A 263 16.55 -24.88 4.89
C ALA A 263 17.27 -25.96 5.69
N SER A 264 17.89 -26.87 4.95
CA SER A 264 18.75 -27.93 5.48
C SER A 264 20.22 -27.66 5.09
N THR A 265 21.10 -28.59 5.41
CA THR A 265 22.51 -28.56 4.97
C THR A 265 22.69 -28.49 3.44
N SER A 266 21.63 -28.81 2.69
CA SER A 266 21.61 -28.76 1.21
C SER A 266 21.18 -27.40 0.63
N GLY A 267 20.99 -26.36 1.44
CA GLY A 267 20.61 -25.00 1.01
C GLY A 267 19.09 -24.75 1.01
N LEU A 268 18.67 -23.69 0.33
CA LEU A 268 17.28 -23.18 0.33
C LEU A 268 16.31 -24.06 -0.48
N GLN A 269 16.78 -24.69 -1.56
CA GLN A 269 15.99 -25.54 -2.48
C GLN A 269 14.71 -24.86 -2.99
N LEU A 270 14.80 -23.61 -3.43
CA LEU A 270 13.65 -22.79 -3.87
C LEU A 270 12.82 -23.46 -4.96
N GLY A 271 13.45 -24.18 -5.89
CA GLY A 271 12.73 -24.91 -6.94
C GLY A 271 11.72 -25.95 -6.44
N LYS A 272 11.85 -26.43 -5.19
CA LYS A 272 10.88 -27.37 -4.59
C LYS A 272 9.71 -26.66 -3.90
N LEU A 273 9.89 -25.41 -3.50
CA LEU A 273 8.88 -24.61 -2.81
C LEU A 273 8.01 -23.81 -3.77
N LEU A 274 8.54 -23.47 -4.93
CA LEU A 274 7.79 -22.78 -5.96
C LEU A 274 6.81 -23.78 -6.59
N PRO A 275 5.49 -23.48 -6.62
CA PRO A 275 4.56 -24.34 -7.31
C PRO A 275 4.97 -24.41 -8.78
N LEU A 276 5.02 -25.62 -9.31
CA LEU A 276 5.24 -25.83 -10.75
C LEU A 276 4.22 -24.96 -11.48
N SER A 277 4.69 -23.90 -12.14
CA SER A 277 3.85 -22.95 -12.83
C SER A 277 2.88 -23.73 -13.73
N LEU A 278 1.58 -23.59 -13.50
CA LEU A 278 0.57 -23.83 -14.49
C LEU A 278 0.81 -22.80 -15.60
N VAL A 279 1.78 -23.08 -16.47
CA VAL A 279 1.94 -22.35 -17.73
C VAL A 279 0.66 -22.67 -18.50
N PRO A 280 -0.20 -21.71 -18.79
CA PRO A 280 -1.27 -21.95 -19.74
C PRO A 280 -0.57 -22.31 -21.06
N ARG A 281 -0.86 -23.51 -21.56
CA ARG A 281 -0.45 -23.94 -22.92
C ARG A 281 -1.18 -23.12 -23.95
#